data_e3fce363c7c025f4ed25ffa4b754bb79
#
_entry.id   e3fce363c7c025f4ed25ffa4b754bb79
#
_cell.length_a   1.000
_cell.length_b   1.000
_cell.length_c   1.000
_cell.angle_alpha   90.00
_cell.angle_beta   90.00
_cell.angle_gamma   90.00
#
_symmetry.space_group_name_H-M   'P 1'
#
loop_
_entity.id
_entity.type
_entity.pdbx_description
1 polymer ?
#
loop_
_entity_poly.entity_id
_entity_poly.type
_entity_poly.pdbx_seq_one_letter_code
_entity_poly.pdbx_strand_id
1 'polypeptide(L)'
;MSDVSGPSAIVVGGSVGGLFTATALRAAGWRVKVFEQSPNDLDSRGGGIVLQPPIERAFAFGGVPVPRDAGVDSGDRIYVDEHDRIAQRFYMPQTQTAWNVIYTALKRALPADVLHAGVAFDRLEQDGARVFAHFSDGRVEQADLLVGADGGRSAVRAQLLPDARPAYAGYVAWRGLVDEHLLPDTVLQVLRERFTFQQGDAHLFLTYLVPGRDGAIAPGKRRVNWVWYRRLAQDRLPSLFLGQDGMQRDGSLPPGAMRDDNRLELVNAGRRMLAPTLAALVDATQAPFAQAILDLAVERMAFGRAVLLGDAACLVRPHTAAGVAKAADNAVGLAEALRGGVPANAFDAALSRWEAVQLATSASLSELGISLGARIMGRA
;
A
#
# COMPACT_ATOMS: atom_id res chain seq x y z
N MET A 1 -36.24 -15.07 12.39
CA MET A 1 -35.07 -14.48 11.72
C MET A 1 -35.08 -12.99 12.06
N SER A 2 -34.29 -12.61 13.06
CA SER A 2 -34.23 -11.23 13.54
C SER A 2 -33.67 -10.35 12.45
N ASP A 3 -34.45 -9.39 12.02
CA ASP A 3 -34.06 -8.27 11.13
C ASP A 3 -32.85 -7.56 11.76
N VAL A 4 -31.68 -7.74 11.17
CA VAL A 4 -30.43 -7.12 11.66
C VAL A 4 -30.46 -5.66 11.17
N SER A 5 -31.10 -4.81 11.97
CA SER A 5 -31.40 -3.41 11.69
C SER A 5 -30.19 -2.47 11.84
N GLY A 6 -29.10 -2.69 11.10
CA GLY A 6 -27.95 -1.78 11.06
C GLY A 6 -27.71 -1.23 9.65
N PRO A 7 -27.09 -0.04 9.52
CA PRO A 7 -26.73 0.50 8.21
C PRO A 7 -25.77 -0.44 7.46
N SER A 8 -25.77 -0.37 6.13
CA SER A 8 -25.03 -1.26 5.26
C SER A 8 -24.00 -0.52 4.42
N ALA A 9 -22.83 -1.13 4.21
CA ALA A 9 -21.77 -0.58 3.36
C ALA A 9 -21.24 -1.62 2.40
N ILE A 10 -20.96 -1.18 1.19
CA ILE A 10 -20.19 -1.90 0.16
C ILE A 10 -18.79 -1.29 0.13
N VAL A 11 -17.76 -2.13 0.24
CA VAL A 11 -16.36 -1.73 0.06
C VAL A 11 -15.86 -2.36 -1.23
N VAL A 12 -15.41 -1.53 -2.16
CA VAL A 12 -14.79 -1.96 -3.41
C VAL A 12 -13.27 -1.95 -3.22
N GLY A 13 -12.66 -3.14 -3.32
CA GLY A 13 -11.23 -3.39 -3.08
C GLY A 13 -10.97 -4.15 -1.78
N GLY A 14 -10.39 -5.35 -1.89
CA GLY A 14 -10.07 -6.27 -0.78
C GLY A 14 -8.63 -6.18 -0.29
N SER A 15 -7.88 -5.14 -0.63
CA SER A 15 -6.54 -4.86 -0.12
C SER A 15 -6.59 -4.27 1.30
N VAL A 16 -5.43 -3.99 1.92
CA VAL A 16 -5.35 -3.52 3.32
C VAL A 16 -6.21 -2.30 3.60
N GLY A 17 -6.35 -1.36 2.67
CA GLY A 17 -7.23 -0.19 2.83
C GLY A 17 -8.71 -0.57 2.96
N GLY A 18 -9.18 -1.47 2.08
CA GLY A 18 -10.56 -1.97 2.14
C GLY A 18 -10.82 -2.85 3.38
N LEU A 19 -9.84 -3.66 3.78
CA LEU A 19 -9.98 -4.50 4.99
C LEU A 19 -9.96 -3.66 6.28
N PHE A 20 -9.13 -2.60 6.37
CA PHE A 20 -9.23 -1.63 7.47
C PHE A 20 -10.61 -0.96 7.51
N THR A 21 -11.11 -0.58 6.33
CA THR A 21 -12.46 0.02 6.22
C THR A 21 -13.54 -0.96 6.70
N ALA A 22 -13.47 -2.21 6.26
CA ALA A 22 -14.44 -3.23 6.64
C ALA A 22 -14.42 -3.50 8.14
N THR A 23 -13.24 -3.67 8.75
CA THR A 23 -13.12 -3.91 10.19
C THR A 23 -13.57 -2.71 11.01
N ALA A 24 -13.19 -1.49 10.61
CA ALA A 24 -13.58 -0.27 11.31
C ALA A 24 -15.09 0.02 11.23
N LEU A 25 -15.69 -0.08 10.04
CA LEU A 25 -17.15 0.10 9.89
C LEU A 25 -17.94 -0.95 10.65
N ARG A 26 -17.50 -2.22 10.65
CA ARG A 26 -18.13 -3.26 11.45
C ARG A 26 -18.08 -2.96 12.95
N ALA A 27 -16.93 -2.50 13.45
CA ALA A 27 -16.78 -2.05 14.83
C ALA A 27 -17.66 -0.83 15.16
N ALA A 28 -18.00 -0.02 14.15
CA ALA A 28 -18.93 1.10 14.26
C ALA A 28 -20.43 0.70 14.11
N GLY A 29 -20.73 -0.61 13.97
CA GLY A 29 -22.10 -1.14 13.91
C GLY A 29 -22.67 -1.30 12.50
N TRP A 30 -21.86 -1.25 11.46
CA TRP A 30 -22.28 -1.40 10.06
C TRP A 30 -22.23 -2.86 9.61
N ARG A 31 -23.17 -3.25 8.75
CA ARG A 31 -23.08 -4.47 7.96
C ARG A 31 -22.24 -4.18 6.73
N VAL A 32 -21.20 -4.97 6.48
CA VAL A 32 -20.23 -4.67 5.41
C VAL A 32 -20.10 -5.87 4.48
N LYS A 33 -20.05 -5.61 3.17
CA LYS A 33 -19.57 -6.53 2.13
C LYS A 33 -18.39 -5.92 1.43
N VAL A 34 -17.34 -6.71 1.19
CA VAL A 34 -16.13 -6.31 0.47
C VAL A 34 -16.05 -7.07 -0.85
N PHE A 35 -15.80 -6.38 -1.94
CA PHE A 35 -15.67 -6.97 -3.27
C PHE A 35 -14.25 -6.74 -3.80
N GLU A 36 -13.56 -7.83 -4.13
CA GLU A 36 -12.19 -7.83 -4.66
C GLU A 36 -12.17 -8.47 -6.05
N GLN A 37 -11.58 -7.77 -7.03
CA GLN A 37 -11.50 -8.25 -8.41
C GLN A 37 -10.57 -9.46 -8.58
N SER A 38 -9.52 -9.59 -7.75
CA SER A 38 -8.61 -10.72 -7.79
C SER A 38 -9.32 -11.97 -7.25
N PRO A 39 -9.33 -13.09 -8.01
CA PRO A 39 -9.86 -14.35 -7.50
C PRO A 39 -8.91 -15.03 -6.51
N ASN A 40 -7.64 -14.64 -6.53
CA ASN A 40 -6.60 -15.21 -5.67
C ASN A 40 -6.34 -14.31 -4.46
N ASP A 41 -5.87 -14.92 -3.38
CA ASP A 41 -5.38 -14.19 -2.22
C ASP A 41 -4.28 -13.19 -2.59
N LEU A 42 -4.30 -12.05 -1.90
CA LEU A 42 -3.32 -11.00 -2.11
C LEU A 42 -2.09 -11.14 -1.20
N ASP A 43 -1.99 -12.22 -0.44
CA ASP A 43 -0.95 -12.47 0.58
C ASP A 43 0.48 -12.52 0.03
N SER A 44 0.64 -12.83 -1.26
CA SER A 44 1.92 -12.81 -1.96
C SER A 44 2.31 -11.41 -2.48
N ARG A 45 1.42 -10.42 -2.37
CA ARG A 45 1.65 -9.04 -2.84
C ARG A 45 2.28 -8.17 -1.76
N GLY A 46 2.93 -7.12 -2.21
CA GLY A 46 3.46 -6.08 -1.35
C GLY A 46 4.87 -6.32 -0.85
N GLY A 47 5.42 -5.28 -0.26
CA GLY A 47 6.78 -5.24 0.31
C GLY A 47 6.74 -5.00 1.82
N GLY A 48 7.87 -4.52 2.34
CA GLY A 48 7.95 -4.10 3.73
C GLY A 48 7.16 -2.82 4.00
N ILE A 49 6.67 -2.71 5.21
CA ILE A 49 5.92 -1.57 5.76
C ILE A 49 6.54 -1.20 7.10
N VAL A 50 6.69 0.10 7.37
CA VAL A 50 7.00 0.59 8.71
C VAL A 50 5.70 0.66 9.50
N LEU A 51 5.63 0.00 10.66
CA LEU A 51 4.49 0.12 11.56
C LEU A 51 4.44 1.55 12.12
N GLN A 52 3.29 2.18 11.94
CA GLN A 52 3.04 3.55 12.38
C GLN A 52 1.78 3.60 13.26
N PRO A 53 1.68 4.56 14.18
CA PRO A 53 0.56 4.66 15.12
C PRO A 53 -0.85 4.59 14.50
N PRO A 54 -1.12 5.16 13.29
CA PRO A 54 -2.44 5.01 12.67
C PRO A 54 -2.80 3.55 12.33
N ILE A 55 -1.81 2.70 12.00
CA ILE A 55 -2.03 1.28 11.73
C ILE A 55 -2.45 0.57 13.03
N GLU A 56 -1.73 0.80 14.11
CA GLU A 56 -2.03 0.21 15.43
C GLU A 56 -3.40 0.68 15.93
N ARG A 57 -3.71 1.98 15.78
CA ARG A 57 -5.02 2.54 16.11
C ARG A 57 -6.15 1.87 15.33
N ALA A 58 -5.95 1.60 14.03
CA ALA A 58 -6.96 0.94 13.21
C ALA A 58 -7.19 -0.51 13.61
N PHE A 59 -6.13 -1.24 13.96
CA PHE A 59 -6.25 -2.58 14.55
C PHE A 59 -7.05 -2.55 15.86
N ALA A 60 -6.69 -1.66 16.77
CA ALA A 60 -7.38 -1.51 18.07
C ALA A 60 -8.84 -1.11 17.88
N PHE A 61 -9.13 -0.15 17.00
CA PHE A 61 -10.49 0.31 16.71
C PHE A 61 -11.36 -0.80 16.13
N GLY A 62 -10.82 -1.58 15.20
CA GLY A 62 -11.50 -2.71 14.56
C GLY A 62 -11.64 -3.94 15.48
N GLY A 63 -11.08 -3.91 16.70
CA GLY A 63 -11.03 -5.06 17.60
C GLY A 63 -10.18 -6.21 17.06
N VAL A 64 -9.24 -5.91 16.16
CA VAL A 64 -8.35 -6.89 15.54
C VAL A 64 -7.06 -6.96 16.33
N PRO A 65 -6.66 -8.12 16.86
CA PRO A 65 -5.40 -8.25 17.57
C PRO A 65 -4.22 -7.95 16.63
N VAL A 66 -3.34 -7.04 17.04
CA VAL A 66 -2.03 -6.91 16.39
C VAL A 66 -1.27 -8.21 16.65
N PRO A 67 -0.73 -8.89 15.61
CA PRO A 67 0.06 -10.09 15.83
C PRO A 67 1.22 -9.79 16.79
N ARG A 68 1.51 -10.67 17.76
CA ARG A 68 2.57 -10.47 18.76
C ARG A 68 3.93 -10.25 18.10
N ASP A 69 4.17 -10.94 16.97
CA ASP A 69 5.38 -10.88 16.18
C ASP A 69 5.12 -10.11 14.87
N ALA A 70 4.43 -8.96 14.96
CA ALA A 70 3.98 -8.22 13.80
C ALA A 70 5.12 -7.65 12.94
N GLY A 71 6.34 -7.57 13.47
CA GLY A 71 7.46 -6.97 12.75
C GLY A 71 8.83 -7.31 13.31
N VAL A 72 9.84 -6.83 12.64
CA VAL A 72 11.25 -6.90 13.02
C VAL A 72 11.72 -5.50 13.42
N ASP A 73 12.33 -5.38 14.58
CA ASP A 73 12.80 -4.09 15.06
C ASP A 73 14.14 -3.72 14.42
N SER A 74 14.31 -2.44 14.16
CA SER A 74 15.60 -1.80 13.86
C SER A 74 15.83 -0.64 14.83
N GLY A 75 17.02 -0.56 15.40
CA GLY A 75 17.41 0.52 16.31
C GLY A 75 17.97 1.71 15.54
N ASP A 76 18.76 1.43 14.52
CA ASP A 76 19.51 2.42 13.79
C ASP A 76 19.01 2.62 12.36
N ARG A 77 19.03 3.87 11.94
CA ARG A 77 19.05 4.25 10.53
C ARG A 77 20.48 4.60 10.14
N ILE A 78 21.01 3.89 9.14
CA ILE A 78 22.36 4.13 8.63
C ILE A 78 22.35 4.50 7.15
N TYR A 79 23.32 5.33 6.76
CA TYR A 79 23.63 5.59 5.36
C TYR A 79 25.02 5.03 5.07
N VAL A 80 25.15 4.19 4.05
CA VAL A 80 26.41 3.63 3.61
C VAL A 80 26.91 4.35 2.35
N ASP A 81 28.24 4.42 2.21
CA ASP A 81 28.91 4.86 0.99
C ASP A 81 29.06 3.68 -0.02
N GLU A 82 29.70 3.92 -1.15
CA GLU A 82 29.93 2.93 -2.21
C GLU A 82 30.86 1.76 -1.81
N HIS A 83 31.45 1.81 -0.60
CA HIS A 83 32.35 0.80 -0.05
C HIS A 83 31.79 0.11 1.22
N ASP A 84 30.50 0.16 1.46
CA ASP A 84 29.81 -0.34 2.66
C ASP A 84 30.23 0.36 3.97
N ARG A 85 30.95 1.49 3.93
CA ARG A 85 31.31 2.23 5.15
C ARG A 85 30.13 3.08 5.59
N ILE A 86 29.87 3.09 6.91
CA ILE A 86 28.78 3.91 7.48
C ILE A 86 29.19 5.38 7.43
N ALA A 87 28.58 6.13 6.54
CA ALA A 87 28.77 7.58 6.40
C ALA A 87 27.94 8.37 7.43
N GLN A 88 26.74 7.89 7.78
CA GLN A 88 25.86 8.51 8.78
C GLN A 88 25.13 7.43 9.56
N ARG A 89 24.86 7.71 10.85
CA ARG A 89 24.11 6.84 11.75
C ARG A 89 23.21 7.67 12.66
N PHE A 90 21.96 7.28 12.77
CA PHE A 90 20.96 7.89 13.64
C PHE A 90 20.27 6.80 14.45
N TYR A 91 20.19 6.96 15.77
CA TYR A 91 19.32 6.11 16.57
C TYR A 91 17.87 6.52 16.30
N MET A 92 17.14 5.65 15.64
CA MET A 92 15.75 5.89 15.22
C MET A 92 15.00 4.55 15.21
N PRO A 93 14.60 4.07 16.40
CA PRO A 93 13.95 2.78 16.54
C PRO A 93 12.63 2.74 15.78
N GLN A 94 12.43 1.67 15.01
CA GLN A 94 11.25 1.43 14.19
C GLN A 94 11.00 -0.07 14.10
N THR A 95 9.72 -0.45 13.99
CA THR A 95 9.31 -1.82 13.68
C THR A 95 8.91 -1.91 12.22
N GLN A 96 9.54 -2.82 11.47
CA GLN A 96 9.21 -3.09 10.09
C GLN A 96 8.43 -4.41 9.99
N THR A 97 7.30 -4.36 9.31
CA THR A 97 6.46 -5.52 9.04
C THR A 97 6.38 -5.81 7.55
N ALA A 98 5.76 -6.92 7.20
CA ALA A 98 5.45 -7.25 5.82
C ALA A 98 3.95 -7.02 5.55
N TRP A 99 3.64 -6.61 4.33
CA TRP A 99 2.25 -6.34 3.91
C TRP A 99 1.33 -7.54 4.15
N ASN A 100 1.81 -8.75 3.89
CA ASN A 100 1.05 -9.98 4.10
C ASN A 100 0.67 -10.22 5.58
N VAL A 101 1.48 -9.76 6.53
CA VAL A 101 1.18 -9.88 7.97
C VAL A 101 -0.06 -9.06 8.32
N ILE A 102 -0.10 -7.79 7.89
CA ILE A 102 -1.25 -6.90 8.10
C ILE A 102 -2.48 -7.45 7.37
N TYR A 103 -2.33 -7.79 6.09
CA TYR A 103 -3.41 -8.31 5.25
C TYR A 103 -4.06 -9.56 5.86
N THR A 104 -3.25 -10.55 6.24
CA THR A 104 -3.73 -11.81 6.80
C THR A 104 -4.44 -11.61 8.14
N ALA A 105 -3.91 -10.72 9.01
CA ALA A 105 -4.52 -10.42 10.29
C ALA A 105 -5.92 -9.80 10.11
N LEU A 106 -6.04 -8.80 9.24
CA LEU A 106 -7.32 -8.15 8.93
C LEU A 106 -8.31 -9.12 8.27
N LYS A 107 -7.86 -9.91 7.29
CA LYS A 107 -8.71 -10.88 6.59
C LYS A 107 -9.26 -11.93 7.55
N ARG A 108 -8.43 -12.48 8.45
CA ARG A 108 -8.84 -13.47 9.45
C ARG A 108 -9.84 -12.94 10.48
N ALA A 109 -9.84 -11.64 10.72
CA ALA A 109 -10.78 -11.00 11.65
C ALA A 109 -12.18 -10.80 11.05
N LEU A 110 -12.32 -10.92 9.72
CA LEU A 110 -13.61 -10.79 9.05
C LEU A 110 -14.32 -12.15 8.95
N PRO A 111 -15.65 -12.20 9.14
CA PRO A 111 -16.43 -13.38 8.81
C PRO A 111 -16.29 -13.79 7.35
N ALA A 112 -16.43 -15.08 7.06
CA ALA A 112 -16.18 -15.65 5.73
C ALA A 112 -17.12 -15.11 4.64
N ASP A 113 -18.28 -14.62 4.99
CA ASP A 113 -19.30 -14.05 4.10
C ASP A 113 -19.11 -12.57 3.79
N VAL A 114 -18.08 -11.93 4.36
CA VAL A 114 -17.82 -10.50 4.16
C VAL A 114 -16.99 -10.22 2.89
N LEU A 115 -16.00 -11.05 2.60
CA LEU A 115 -15.07 -10.84 1.46
C LEU A 115 -15.46 -11.72 0.26
N HIS A 116 -15.85 -11.08 -0.84
CA HIS A 116 -16.19 -11.69 -2.10
C HIS A 116 -15.05 -11.48 -3.10
N ALA A 117 -14.22 -12.50 -3.31
CA ALA A 117 -13.09 -12.47 -4.26
C ALA A 117 -13.53 -12.86 -5.69
N GLY A 118 -12.78 -12.39 -6.70
CA GLY A 118 -13.07 -12.66 -8.11
C GLY A 118 -14.23 -11.84 -8.70
N VAL A 119 -14.63 -10.76 -8.02
CA VAL A 119 -15.78 -9.94 -8.41
C VAL A 119 -15.32 -8.49 -8.63
N ALA A 120 -15.22 -8.09 -9.90
CA ALA A 120 -14.81 -6.73 -10.25
C ALA A 120 -16.02 -5.77 -10.20
N PHE A 121 -15.78 -4.56 -9.67
CA PHE A 121 -16.73 -3.46 -9.74
C PHE A 121 -16.85 -2.97 -11.19
N ASP A 122 -18.07 -2.71 -11.62
CA ASP A 122 -18.38 -2.17 -12.95
C ASP A 122 -18.79 -0.70 -12.86
N ARG A 123 -19.88 -0.42 -12.15
CA ARG A 123 -20.42 0.95 -12.00
C ARG A 123 -21.26 1.11 -10.75
N LEU A 124 -21.50 2.34 -10.34
CA LEU A 124 -22.44 2.69 -9.29
C LEU A 124 -23.55 3.64 -9.80
N GLU A 125 -24.68 3.55 -9.12
CA GLU A 125 -25.82 4.50 -9.25
C GLU A 125 -26.24 4.93 -7.84
N GLN A 126 -26.86 6.11 -7.72
CA GLN A 126 -27.37 6.63 -6.45
C GLN A 126 -28.76 7.24 -6.66
N ASP A 127 -29.66 7.05 -5.70
CA ASP A 127 -31.00 7.68 -5.69
C ASP A 127 -31.16 8.74 -4.57
N GLY A 128 -30.05 9.14 -3.95
CA GLY A 128 -29.99 10.09 -2.82
C GLY A 128 -30.14 9.42 -1.45
N ALA A 129 -30.85 8.30 -1.33
CA ALA A 129 -31.00 7.53 -0.09
C ALA A 129 -30.06 6.32 -0.04
N ARG A 130 -29.79 5.71 -1.19
CA ARG A 130 -29.04 4.48 -1.37
C ARG A 130 -28.03 4.58 -2.48
N VAL A 131 -27.05 3.68 -2.46
CA VAL A 131 -26.13 3.41 -3.56
C VAL A 131 -26.33 1.99 -4.06
N PHE A 132 -26.25 1.82 -5.37
CA PHE A 132 -26.34 0.54 -6.07
C PHE A 132 -25.01 0.30 -6.78
N ALA A 133 -24.34 -0.79 -6.44
CA ALA A 133 -23.08 -1.20 -7.07
C ALA A 133 -23.35 -2.37 -8.03
N HIS A 134 -22.92 -2.24 -9.26
CA HIS A 134 -22.99 -3.27 -10.28
C HIS A 134 -21.63 -3.95 -10.41
N PHE A 135 -21.63 -5.27 -10.60
CA PHE A 135 -20.43 -6.07 -10.65
C PHE A 135 -20.35 -6.94 -11.91
N SER A 136 -19.14 -7.37 -12.25
CA SER A 136 -18.80 -8.14 -13.45
C SER A 136 -19.53 -9.48 -13.60
N ASP A 137 -20.04 -10.04 -12.51
CA ASP A 137 -20.82 -11.29 -12.49
C ASP A 137 -22.33 -11.06 -12.63
N GLY A 138 -22.74 -9.83 -12.92
CA GLY A 138 -24.13 -9.43 -13.14
C GLY A 138 -24.92 -9.12 -11.86
N ARG A 139 -24.34 -9.28 -10.68
CA ARG A 139 -25.03 -8.92 -9.42
C ARG A 139 -25.12 -7.41 -9.26
N VAL A 140 -26.18 -6.97 -8.60
CA VAL A 140 -26.38 -5.60 -8.14
C VAL A 140 -26.55 -5.64 -6.62
N GLU A 141 -25.72 -4.91 -5.92
CA GLU A 141 -25.78 -4.79 -4.47
C GLU A 141 -26.23 -3.39 -4.08
N GLN A 142 -27.10 -3.31 -3.09
CA GLN A 142 -27.64 -2.07 -2.56
C GLN A 142 -27.10 -1.83 -1.14
N ALA A 143 -26.72 -0.59 -0.84
CA ALA A 143 -26.25 -0.20 0.48
C ALA A 143 -26.57 1.26 0.82
N ASP A 144 -26.34 1.65 2.08
CA ASP A 144 -26.40 3.02 2.55
C ASP A 144 -25.13 3.82 2.19
N LEU A 145 -24.00 3.12 2.00
CA LEU A 145 -22.69 3.69 1.68
C LEU A 145 -21.92 2.78 0.73
N LEU A 146 -21.22 3.35 -0.25
CA LEU A 146 -20.18 2.69 -1.02
C LEU A 146 -18.82 3.35 -0.73
N VAL A 147 -17.81 2.51 -0.47
CA VAL A 147 -16.44 2.95 -0.24
C VAL A 147 -15.55 2.44 -1.36
N GLY A 148 -15.00 3.33 -2.19
CA GLY A 148 -13.96 3.04 -3.17
C GLY A 148 -12.60 2.98 -2.48
N ALA A 149 -12.10 1.76 -2.25
CA ALA A 149 -10.80 1.43 -1.68
C ALA A 149 -9.96 0.57 -2.65
N ASP A 150 -10.22 0.70 -3.95
CA ASP A 150 -9.74 -0.12 -5.06
C ASP A 150 -8.40 0.35 -5.64
N GLY A 151 -7.65 1.15 -4.85
CA GLY A 151 -6.26 1.47 -5.10
C GLY A 151 -6.01 2.53 -6.17
N GLY A 152 -4.75 2.68 -6.58
CA GLY A 152 -4.34 3.78 -7.47
C GLY A 152 -5.02 3.79 -8.84
N ARG A 153 -5.54 2.64 -9.30
CA ARG A 153 -6.30 2.48 -10.55
C ARG A 153 -7.80 2.37 -10.32
N SER A 154 -8.29 3.03 -9.31
CA SER A 154 -9.67 2.96 -8.87
C SER A 154 -10.68 3.16 -10.00
N ALA A 155 -11.53 2.15 -10.22
CA ALA A 155 -12.68 2.22 -11.11
C ALA A 155 -13.79 3.10 -10.51
N VAL A 156 -13.93 3.08 -9.19
CA VAL A 156 -14.86 3.97 -8.48
C VAL A 156 -14.47 5.43 -8.69
N ARG A 157 -13.17 5.78 -8.54
CA ARG A 157 -12.68 7.14 -8.85
C ARG A 157 -12.91 7.50 -10.31
N ALA A 158 -12.60 6.59 -11.24
CA ALA A 158 -12.75 6.88 -12.67
C ALA A 158 -14.20 7.26 -13.05
N GLN A 159 -15.18 6.72 -12.35
CA GLN A 159 -16.58 7.11 -12.54
C GLN A 159 -16.95 8.43 -11.85
N LEU A 160 -16.49 8.64 -10.61
CA LEU A 160 -16.83 9.82 -9.81
C LEU A 160 -16.05 11.07 -10.20
N LEU A 161 -14.80 10.88 -10.63
CA LEU A 161 -13.82 11.92 -10.99
C LEU A 161 -13.05 11.50 -12.25
N PRO A 162 -13.63 11.50 -13.44
CA PRO A 162 -13.03 10.97 -14.67
C PRO A 162 -11.74 11.69 -15.08
N ASP A 163 -11.57 12.95 -14.66
CA ASP A 163 -10.40 13.76 -14.96
C ASP A 163 -9.25 13.58 -13.95
N ALA A 164 -9.52 12.99 -12.77
CA ALA A 164 -8.52 12.74 -11.75
C ALA A 164 -7.67 11.49 -12.10
N ARG A 165 -6.57 11.72 -12.82
CA ARG A 165 -5.67 10.66 -13.28
C ARG A 165 -4.33 10.73 -12.57
N PRO A 166 -3.72 9.58 -12.18
CA PRO A 166 -2.36 9.56 -11.64
C PRO A 166 -1.35 10.10 -12.66
N ALA A 167 -0.43 10.93 -12.18
CA ALA A 167 0.68 11.48 -12.98
C ALA A 167 2.00 10.78 -12.63
N TYR A 168 2.79 10.45 -13.65
CA TYR A 168 4.10 9.83 -13.45
C TYR A 168 5.12 10.81 -12.87
N ALA A 169 5.77 10.43 -11.77
CA ALA A 169 6.73 11.28 -11.05
C ALA A 169 8.15 11.32 -11.64
N GLY A 170 8.40 10.58 -12.75
CA GLY A 170 9.69 10.57 -13.45
C GLY A 170 10.70 9.53 -12.94
N TYR A 171 10.29 8.60 -12.05
CA TYR A 171 11.13 7.53 -11.54
C TYR A 171 10.31 6.30 -11.12
N VAL A 172 11.00 5.18 -10.98
CA VAL A 172 10.40 3.90 -10.58
C VAL A 172 11.02 3.39 -9.29
N ALA A 173 10.27 2.60 -8.55
CA ALA A 173 10.75 1.77 -7.46
C ALA A 173 10.99 0.35 -7.99
N TRP A 174 12.23 -0.07 -8.01
CA TRP A 174 12.62 -1.46 -8.12
C TRP A 174 12.59 -2.06 -6.73
N ARG A 175 12.09 -3.28 -6.59
CA ARG A 175 11.85 -3.87 -5.28
C ARG A 175 12.19 -5.36 -5.30
N GLY A 176 12.56 -5.87 -4.13
CA GLY A 176 12.76 -7.30 -3.94
C GLY A 176 12.65 -7.73 -2.49
N LEU A 177 12.45 -9.02 -2.34
CA LEU A 177 12.43 -9.72 -1.08
C LEU A 177 13.35 -10.93 -1.21
N VAL A 178 14.32 -11.04 -0.30
CA VAL A 178 15.29 -12.16 -0.24
C VAL A 178 15.14 -12.85 1.10
N ASP A 179 15.03 -14.16 1.11
CA ASP A 179 15.00 -14.92 2.35
C ASP A 179 16.37 -14.81 3.06
N GLU A 180 16.37 -14.45 4.34
CA GLU A 180 17.59 -14.12 5.10
C GLU A 180 18.66 -15.22 5.03
N HIS A 181 18.24 -16.48 5.06
CA HIS A 181 19.16 -17.64 5.02
C HIS A 181 19.88 -17.82 3.69
N LEU A 182 19.47 -17.14 2.63
CA LEU A 182 20.14 -17.17 1.31
C LEU A 182 21.28 -16.15 1.20
N LEU A 183 21.44 -15.28 2.21
CA LEU A 183 22.43 -14.22 2.19
C LEU A 183 23.67 -14.58 3.01
N PRO A 184 24.87 -14.22 2.54
CA PRO A 184 26.11 -14.40 3.32
C PRO A 184 26.06 -13.60 4.64
N ASP A 185 26.73 -14.11 5.68
CA ASP A 185 26.83 -13.41 6.97
C ASP A 185 27.45 -12.02 6.85
N THR A 186 28.39 -11.82 5.92
CA THR A 186 28.99 -10.50 5.66
C THR A 186 27.97 -9.46 5.23
N VAL A 187 26.97 -9.85 4.43
CA VAL A 187 25.85 -8.99 4.03
C VAL A 187 24.93 -8.74 5.24
N LEU A 188 24.59 -9.79 5.98
CA LEU A 188 23.70 -9.68 7.13
C LEU A 188 24.27 -8.83 8.26
N GLN A 189 25.58 -8.79 8.47
CA GLN A 189 26.25 -7.94 9.48
C GLN A 189 25.98 -6.43 9.23
N VAL A 190 25.84 -6.00 8.00
CA VAL A 190 25.50 -4.62 7.65
C VAL A 190 24.02 -4.31 7.90
N LEU A 191 23.14 -5.32 7.77
CA LEU A 191 21.69 -5.13 7.71
C LEU A 191 20.96 -5.39 9.03
N ARG A 192 21.49 -6.27 9.90
CA ARG A 192 20.83 -6.68 11.14
C ARG A 192 20.58 -5.46 12.04
N GLU A 193 19.35 -5.37 12.57
CA GLU A 193 18.90 -4.31 13.49
C GLU A 193 19.00 -2.89 12.91
N ARG A 194 19.06 -2.77 11.58
CA ARG A 194 19.26 -1.49 10.90
C ARG A 194 18.27 -1.28 9.78
N PHE A 195 17.90 -0.03 9.61
CA PHE A 195 17.31 0.47 8.38
C PHE A 195 18.43 1.12 7.57
N THR A 196 18.87 0.44 6.51
CA THR A 196 20.07 0.81 5.75
C THR A 196 19.72 1.54 4.48
N PHE A 197 20.42 2.62 4.18
CA PHE A 197 20.24 3.47 3.02
C PHE A 197 21.56 3.67 2.28
N GLN A 198 21.47 3.83 0.96
CA GLN A 198 22.52 4.45 0.13
C GLN A 198 21.87 5.50 -0.74
N GLN A 199 22.27 6.76 -0.56
CA GLN A 199 21.91 7.88 -1.44
C GLN A 199 23.01 8.08 -2.48
N GLY A 200 22.66 7.98 -3.75
CA GLY A 200 23.54 8.35 -4.86
C GLY A 200 22.94 9.50 -5.68
N ASP A 201 23.59 9.81 -6.82
CA ASP A 201 23.05 10.80 -7.75
C ASP A 201 21.80 10.26 -8.44
N ALA A 202 20.68 10.95 -8.23
CA ALA A 202 19.36 10.61 -8.76
C ALA A 202 18.87 9.18 -8.47
N HIS A 203 19.30 8.58 -7.35
CA HIS A 203 18.76 7.32 -6.86
C HIS A 203 18.86 7.21 -5.33
N LEU A 204 17.99 6.41 -4.76
CA LEU A 204 18.05 6.02 -3.34
C LEU A 204 17.77 4.52 -3.25
N PHE A 205 18.67 3.80 -2.61
CA PHE A 205 18.45 2.43 -2.17
C PHE A 205 18.15 2.41 -0.68
N LEU A 206 17.18 1.58 -0.28
CA LEU A 206 16.89 1.34 1.13
C LEU A 206 16.56 -0.14 1.37
N THR A 207 16.92 -0.64 2.54
CA THR A 207 16.68 -2.03 2.90
C THR A 207 16.54 -2.22 4.41
N TYR A 208 15.75 -3.21 4.79
CA TYR A 208 15.49 -3.59 6.17
C TYR A 208 14.92 -5.02 6.24
N LEU A 209 15.00 -5.61 7.42
CA LEU A 209 14.42 -6.94 7.69
C LEU A 209 12.92 -6.83 7.94
N VAL A 210 12.20 -7.83 7.46
CA VAL A 210 10.75 -8.01 7.66
C VAL A 210 10.48 -9.47 8.04
N PRO A 211 9.30 -9.78 8.61
CA PRO A 211 8.92 -11.16 8.90
C PRO A 211 9.00 -12.06 7.66
N GLY A 212 9.25 -13.33 7.90
CA GLY A 212 9.20 -14.39 6.90
C GLY A 212 7.84 -14.53 6.22
N ARG A 213 7.72 -15.48 5.29
CA ARG A 213 6.45 -15.73 4.57
C ARG A 213 5.34 -16.20 5.50
N ASP A 214 5.70 -16.94 6.54
CA ASP A 214 4.83 -17.46 7.59
C ASP A 214 4.65 -16.50 8.78
N GLY A 215 5.24 -15.29 8.70
CA GLY A 215 5.26 -14.30 9.76
C GLY A 215 6.39 -14.48 10.77
N ALA A 216 7.33 -15.43 10.57
CA ALA A 216 8.41 -15.67 11.50
C ALA A 216 9.40 -14.49 11.59
N ILE A 217 9.77 -14.10 12.82
CA ILE A 217 10.72 -13.01 13.10
C ILE A 217 12.09 -13.50 13.61
N ALA A 218 12.23 -14.80 13.83
CA ALA A 218 13.49 -15.39 14.30
C ALA A 218 14.62 -15.21 13.27
N PRO A 219 15.86 -14.95 13.69
CA PRO A 219 17.01 -14.88 12.79
C PRO A 219 17.11 -16.11 11.86
N GLY A 220 17.42 -15.88 10.60
CA GLY A 220 17.47 -16.91 9.57
C GLY A 220 16.11 -17.29 8.95
N LYS A 221 14.99 -16.89 9.57
CA LYS A 221 13.63 -17.13 9.06
C LYS A 221 12.95 -15.87 8.49
N ARG A 222 13.61 -14.73 8.61
CA ARG A 222 13.14 -13.43 8.13
C ARG A 222 13.41 -13.25 6.64
N ARG A 223 12.94 -12.14 6.10
CA ARG A 223 13.28 -11.70 4.74
C ARG A 223 13.92 -10.31 4.79
N VAL A 224 14.82 -10.07 3.87
CA VAL A 224 15.35 -8.73 3.58
C VAL A 224 14.49 -8.10 2.51
N ASN A 225 13.81 -7.02 2.85
CA ASN A 225 13.10 -6.18 1.90
C ASN A 225 14.02 -5.07 1.42
N TRP A 226 14.04 -4.82 0.12
CA TRP A 226 14.74 -3.68 -0.43
C TRP A 226 13.90 -2.93 -1.46
N VAL A 227 14.16 -1.63 -1.58
CA VAL A 227 13.58 -0.73 -2.58
C VAL A 227 14.68 0.13 -3.15
N TRP A 228 14.74 0.21 -4.46
CA TRP A 228 15.68 1.07 -5.18
C TRP A 228 14.92 2.04 -6.09
N TYR A 229 14.88 3.30 -5.74
CA TYR A 229 14.30 4.36 -6.54
C TYR A 229 15.32 4.83 -7.57
N ARG A 230 14.95 4.80 -8.84
CA ARG A 230 15.79 5.25 -9.97
C ARG A 230 14.96 6.03 -10.97
N ARG A 231 15.56 7.08 -11.55
CA ARG A 231 14.96 7.77 -12.70
C ARG A 231 14.73 6.81 -13.85
N LEU A 232 13.60 6.97 -14.50
CA LEU A 232 13.29 6.31 -15.76
C LEU A 232 12.48 7.28 -16.62
N ALA A 233 12.90 7.47 -17.88
CA ALA A 233 12.15 8.30 -18.81
C ALA A 233 10.78 7.66 -19.11
N GLN A 234 9.75 8.47 -19.30
CA GLN A 234 8.37 8.01 -19.44
C GLN A 234 8.17 7.07 -20.65
N ASP A 235 8.89 7.33 -21.74
CA ASP A 235 8.88 6.50 -22.95
C ASP A 235 9.45 5.08 -22.74
N ARG A 236 10.20 4.86 -21.65
CA ARG A 236 10.73 3.54 -21.26
C ARG A 236 9.74 2.71 -20.41
N LEU A 237 8.69 3.32 -19.89
CA LEU A 237 7.70 2.60 -19.05
C LEU A 237 7.04 1.43 -19.79
N PRO A 238 6.61 1.54 -21.06
CA PRO A 238 6.01 0.41 -21.77
C PRO A 238 6.93 -0.80 -21.84
N SER A 239 8.22 -0.59 -22.13
CA SER A 239 9.21 -1.67 -22.19
C SER A 239 9.44 -2.32 -20.81
N LEU A 240 9.51 -1.53 -19.73
CA LEU A 240 9.68 -2.05 -18.37
C LEU A 240 8.47 -2.88 -17.93
N PHE A 241 7.26 -2.41 -18.23
CA PHE A 241 6.02 -3.04 -17.75
C PHE A 241 5.42 -4.08 -18.71
N LEU A 242 6.12 -4.42 -19.79
CA LEU A 242 5.85 -5.61 -20.58
C LEU A 242 6.41 -6.83 -19.84
N GLY A 243 5.51 -7.72 -19.40
CA GLY A 243 5.89 -8.93 -18.68
C GLY A 243 6.50 -10.01 -19.58
N GLN A 244 7.18 -10.99 -18.98
CA GLN A 244 7.69 -12.16 -19.71
C GLN A 244 6.57 -13.03 -20.30
N ASP A 245 5.34 -12.89 -19.79
CA ASP A 245 4.11 -13.50 -20.31
C ASP A 245 3.52 -12.75 -21.52
N GLY A 246 4.19 -11.69 -22.01
CA GLY A 246 3.73 -10.85 -23.10
C GLY A 246 2.62 -9.87 -22.72
N MET A 247 2.16 -9.86 -21.47
CA MET A 247 1.11 -8.94 -21.02
C MET A 247 1.68 -7.56 -20.73
N GLN A 248 1.11 -6.54 -21.38
CA GLN A 248 1.39 -5.14 -21.05
C GLN A 248 0.67 -4.78 -19.75
N ARG A 249 1.41 -4.26 -18.79
CA ARG A 249 0.90 -3.79 -17.50
C ARG A 249 1.02 -2.28 -17.39
N ASP A 250 0.12 -1.69 -16.62
CA ASP A 250 0.14 -0.25 -16.40
C ASP A 250 0.80 0.07 -15.05
N GLY A 251 2.04 0.56 -15.08
CA GLY A 251 2.77 1.13 -13.95
C GLY A 251 3.15 0.17 -12.81
N SER A 252 2.89 -1.15 -12.93
CA SER A 252 3.31 -2.13 -11.92
C SER A 252 3.57 -3.49 -12.55
N LEU A 253 4.77 -4.02 -12.31
CA LEU A 253 5.18 -5.36 -12.72
C LEU A 253 5.29 -6.24 -11.45
N PRO A 254 4.48 -7.29 -11.30
CA PRO A 254 4.49 -8.11 -10.10
C PRO A 254 5.74 -9.01 -10.02
N PRO A 255 6.07 -9.57 -8.85
CA PRO A 255 7.12 -10.56 -8.71
C PRO A 255 6.97 -11.71 -9.71
N GLY A 256 8.07 -12.14 -10.30
CA GLY A 256 8.12 -13.22 -11.29
C GLY A 256 7.66 -12.85 -12.70
N ALA A 257 7.19 -11.63 -12.94
CA ALA A 257 6.76 -11.20 -14.29
C ALA A 257 7.85 -10.41 -15.06
N MET A 258 8.99 -10.14 -14.44
CA MET A 258 10.06 -9.36 -15.05
C MET A 258 10.77 -10.15 -16.16
N ARG A 259 10.97 -9.52 -17.30
CA ARG A 259 11.75 -10.08 -18.41
C ARG A 259 13.23 -10.14 -18.07
N ASP A 260 13.93 -11.11 -18.64
CA ASP A 260 15.35 -11.37 -18.36
C ASP A 260 16.25 -10.18 -18.75
N ASP A 261 15.94 -9.45 -19.83
CA ASP A 261 16.67 -8.24 -20.26
C ASP A 261 16.59 -7.14 -19.18
N ASN A 262 15.42 -6.88 -18.63
CA ASN A 262 15.23 -5.91 -17.56
C ASN A 262 15.89 -6.38 -16.24
N ARG A 263 15.85 -7.68 -15.95
CA ARG A 263 16.52 -8.25 -14.78
C ARG A 263 18.05 -8.13 -14.89
N LEU A 264 18.61 -8.43 -16.05
CA LEU A 264 20.04 -8.28 -16.31
C LEU A 264 20.50 -6.82 -16.21
N GLU A 265 19.70 -5.89 -16.75
CA GLU A 265 19.97 -4.43 -16.60
C GLU A 265 19.98 -4.03 -15.13
N LEU A 266 19.00 -4.48 -14.34
CA LEU A 266 18.89 -4.19 -12.92
C LEU A 266 20.10 -4.68 -12.13
N VAL A 267 20.55 -5.92 -12.35
CA VAL A 267 21.74 -6.50 -11.73
C VAL A 267 23.01 -5.75 -12.13
N ASN A 268 23.18 -5.49 -13.41
CA ASN A 268 24.36 -4.75 -13.92
C ASN A 268 24.39 -3.31 -13.39
N ALA A 269 23.24 -2.66 -13.27
CA ALA A 269 23.16 -1.33 -12.66
C ALA A 269 23.50 -1.41 -11.16
N GLY A 270 23.03 -2.44 -10.44
CA GLY A 270 23.38 -2.66 -9.03
C GLY A 270 24.89 -2.75 -8.84
N ARG A 271 25.57 -3.55 -9.63
CA ARG A 271 27.05 -3.70 -9.57
C ARG A 271 27.82 -2.42 -9.86
N ARG A 272 27.25 -1.48 -10.64
CA ARG A 272 27.90 -0.21 -10.96
C ARG A 272 27.62 0.90 -9.95
N MET A 273 26.46 0.89 -9.31
CA MET A 273 25.92 2.05 -8.59
C MET A 273 25.80 1.83 -7.07
N LEU A 274 25.75 0.57 -6.65
CA LEU A 274 25.48 0.24 -5.26
C LEU A 274 26.72 -0.28 -4.54
N ALA A 275 26.75 -0.07 -3.24
CA ALA A 275 27.70 -0.70 -2.34
C ALA A 275 27.63 -2.23 -2.47
N PRO A 276 28.74 -2.96 -2.25
CA PRO A 276 28.80 -4.42 -2.44
C PRO A 276 27.69 -5.19 -1.74
N THR A 277 27.36 -4.85 -0.49
CA THR A 277 26.25 -5.46 0.27
C THR A 277 24.90 -5.27 -0.43
N LEU A 278 24.62 -4.08 -0.93
CA LEU A 278 23.34 -3.74 -1.56
C LEU A 278 23.24 -4.33 -2.97
N ALA A 279 24.36 -4.36 -3.71
CA ALA A 279 24.42 -5.04 -5.00
C ALA A 279 24.18 -6.55 -4.86
N ALA A 280 24.73 -7.17 -3.80
CA ALA A 280 24.49 -8.58 -3.51
C ALA A 280 23.00 -8.90 -3.22
N LEU A 281 22.25 -7.98 -2.59
CA LEU A 281 20.80 -8.15 -2.42
C LEU A 281 20.06 -8.17 -3.73
N VAL A 282 20.42 -7.27 -4.66
CA VAL A 282 19.81 -7.22 -6.00
C VAL A 282 20.09 -8.52 -6.76
N ASP A 283 21.35 -8.99 -6.73
CA ASP A 283 21.80 -10.21 -7.42
C ASP A 283 21.11 -11.46 -6.85
N ALA A 284 20.96 -11.56 -5.53
CA ALA A 284 20.32 -12.68 -4.85
C ALA A 284 18.79 -12.72 -5.04
N THR A 285 18.17 -11.64 -5.56
CA THR A 285 16.72 -11.55 -5.71
C THR A 285 16.24 -12.38 -6.91
N GLN A 286 15.49 -13.45 -6.64
CA GLN A 286 14.96 -14.33 -7.69
C GLN A 286 13.82 -13.68 -8.48
N ALA A 287 12.94 -12.95 -7.82
CA ALA A 287 11.72 -12.38 -8.39
C ALA A 287 11.63 -10.86 -8.09
N PRO A 288 12.54 -10.03 -8.65
CA PRO A 288 12.41 -8.59 -8.51
C PRO A 288 11.15 -8.09 -9.21
N PHE A 289 10.63 -6.96 -8.73
CA PHE A 289 9.45 -6.32 -9.30
C PHE A 289 9.64 -4.81 -9.38
N ALA A 290 8.77 -4.14 -10.13
CA ALA A 290 8.90 -2.70 -10.37
C ALA A 290 7.55 -1.99 -10.28
N GLN A 291 7.57 -0.75 -9.80
CA GLN A 291 6.40 0.11 -9.71
C GLN A 291 6.76 1.53 -10.15
N ALA A 292 5.97 2.10 -11.05
CA ALA A 292 6.04 3.52 -11.36
C ALA A 292 5.63 4.32 -10.12
N ILE A 293 6.38 5.36 -9.82
CA ILE A 293 5.96 6.31 -8.78
C ILE A 293 5.01 7.30 -9.43
N LEU A 294 3.83 7.36 -8.85
CA LEU A 294 2.71 8.16 -9.33
C LEU A 294 2.30 9.15 -8.26
N ASP A 295 1.91 10.34 -8.67
CA ASP A 295 1.27 11.36 -7.85
C ASP A 295 -0.21 11.41 -8.18
N LEU A 296 -1.05 11.42 -7.17
CA LEU A 296 -2.49 11.67 -7.26
C LEU A 296 -2.96 12.28 -5.95
N ALA A 297 -3.74 13.33 -6.02
CA ALA A 297 -4.56 13.83 -4.93
C ALA A 297 -5.88 14.31 -5.52
N VAL A 298 -7.01 13.79 -5.04
CA VAL A 298 -8.33 14.23 -5.45
C VAL A 298 -8.72 15.48 -4.65
N GLU A 299 -9.54 16.34 -5.26
CA GLU A 299 -10.07 17.54 -4.61
C GLU A 299 -11.34 17.25 -3.77
N ARG A 300 -11.88 16.04 -3.93
CA ARG A 300 -13.10 15.59 -3.26
C ARG A 300 -13.04 14.10 -2.97
N MET A 301 -13.50 13.69 -1.79
CA MET A 301 -13.54 12.29 -1.36
C MET A 301 -14.96 11.78 -1.08
N ALA A 302 -15.95 12.66 -0.89
CA ALA A 302 -17.34 12.32 -0.59
C ALA A 302 -18.29 12.77 -1.72
N PHE A 303 -19.15 11.86 -2.17
CA PHE A 303 -20.08 12.03 -3.32
C PHE A 303 -21.44 11.44 -2.98
N GLY A 304 -22.20 12.11 -2.11
CA GLY A 304 -23.47 11.59 -1.60
C GLY A 304 -23.27 10.30 -0.80
N ARG A 305 -23.69 9.16 -1.35
CA ARG A 305 -23.58 7.84 -0.73
C ARG A 305 -22.31 7.07 -1.16
N ALA A 306 -21.38 7.71 -1.84
CA ALA A 306 -20.11 7.12 -2.24
C ALA A 306 -18.93 7.93 -1.71
N VAL A 307 -17.87 7.27 -1.24
CA VAL A 307 -16.63 7.91 -0.80
C VAL A 307 -15.42 7.21 -1.41
N LEU A 308 -14.33 7.96 -1.59
CA LEU A 308 -13.00 7.44 -1.97
C LEU A 308 -12.07 7.51 -0.78
N LEU A 309 -11.22 6.49 -0.58
CA LEU A 309 -10.18 6.51 0.45
C LEU A 309 -8.92 5.75 0.03
N GLY A 310 -7.87 5.87 0.83
CA GLY A 310 -6.60 5.21 0.57
C GLY A 310 -5.98 5.69 -0.74
N ASP A 311 -5.44 4.75 -1.52
CA ASP A 311 -4.79 5.06 -2.80
C ASP A 311 -5.79 5.39 -3.91
N ALA A 312 -7.07 5.09 -3.73
CA ALA A 312 -8.12 5.54 -4.64
C ALA A 312 -8.31 7.05 -4.60
N ALA A 313 -8.09 7.70 -3.45
CA ALA A 313 -8.19 9.13 -3.27
C ALA A 313 -6.85 9.87 -3.39
N CYS A 314 -5.78 9.29 -2.87
CA CYS A 314 -4.48 9.95 -2.84
C CYS A 314 -3.34 8.93 -2.91
N LEU A 315 -2.50 9.03 -3.95
CA LEU A 315 -1.24 8.30 -4.06
C LEU A 315 -0.12 9.17 -3.48
N VAL A 316 0.36 8.80 -2.30
CA VAL A 316 1.52 9.46 -1.71
C VAL A 316 2.80 8.76 -2.12
N ARG A 317 3.85 9.52 -2.42
CA ARG A 317 5.16 8.95 -2.74
C ARG A 317 5.68 8.10 -1.57
N PRO A 318 6.26 6.93 -1.83
CA PRO A 318 6.59 5.95 -0.80
C PRO A 318 7.66 6.39 0.21
N HIS A 319 8.37 7.49 -0.06
CA HIS A 319 9.40 8.05 0.83
C HIS A 319 8.85 8.47 2.21
N THR A 320 7.55 8.74 2.30
CA THR A 320 6.86 9.06 3.55
C THR A 320 6.59 7.83 4.41
N ALA A 321 6.67 6.61 3.82
CA ALA A 321 6.18 5.35 4.39
C ALA A 321 4.71 5.38 4.84
N ALA A 322 3.91 6.38 4.42
CA ALA A 322 2.59 6.69 4.97
C ALA A 322 1.41 6.03 4.23
N GLY A 323 1.61 5.30 3.13
CA GLY A 323 0.50 4.80 2.30
C GLY A 323 -0.52 3.96 3.07
N VAL A 324 -0.04 2.96 3.82
CA VAL A 324 -0.91 2.09 4.63
C VAL A 324 -1.46 2.82 5.85
N ALA A 325 -0.63 3.64 6.52
CA ALA A 325 -1.05 4.43 7.67
C ALA A 325 -2.15 5.44 7.31
N LYS A 326 -2.04 6.11 6.17
CA LYS A 326 -3.08 7.00 5.63
C LYS A 326 -4.39 6.25 5.37
N ALA A 327 -4.33 5.08 4.73
CA ALA A 327 -5.53 4.28 4.45
C ALA A 327 -6.21 3.81 5.76
N ALA A 328 -5.42 3.42 6.76
CA ALA A 328 -5.90 3.06 8.09
C ALA A 328 -6.58 4.26 8.79
N ASP A 329 -5.97 5.44 8.72
CA ASP A 329 -6.52 6.68 9.29
C ASP A 329 -7.82 7.11 8.60
N ASN A 330 -7.87 7.05 7.26
CA ASN A 330 -9.09 7.30 6.49
C ASN A 330 -10.23 6.38 6.94
N ALA A 331 -9.94 5.08 7.13
CA ALA A 331 -10.92 4.07 7.51
C ALA A 331 -11.49 4.31 8.93
N VAL A 332 -10.61 4.57 9.90
CA VAL A 332 -11.03 4.86 11.28
C VAL A 332 -11.83 6.15 11.34
N GLY A 333 -11.33 7.23 10.72
CA GLY A 333 -12.05 8.50 10.70
C GLY A 333 -13.43 8.41 10.06
N LEU A 334 -13.59 7.63 8.98
CA LEU A 334 -14.89 7.36 8.36
C LEU A 334 -15.82 6.62 9.32
N ALA A 335 -15.31 5.57 9.97
CA ALA A 335 -16.09 4.78 10.91
C ALA A 335 -16.51 5.59 12.16
N GLU A 336 -15.64 6.48 12.64
CA GLU A 336 -15.95 7.41 13.75
C GLU A 336 -17.04 8.42 13.35
N ALA A 337 -16.94 9.01 12.15
CA ALA A 337 -17.90 9.96 11.63
C ALA A 337 -19.31 9.36 11.44
N LEU A 338 -19.38 8.05 11.18
CA LEU A 338 -20.61 7.33 10.88
C LEU A 338 -21.04 6.33 11.98
N ARG A 339 -20.46 6.43 13.17
CA ARG A 339 -20.71 5.49 14.29
C ARG A 339 -22.19 5.43 14.68
N GLY A 340 -22.69 4.22 14.84
CA GLY A 340 -24.07 3.97 15.31
C GLY A 340 -25.18 4.27 14.29
N GLY A 341 -24.81 4.58 13.05
CA GLY A 341 -25.75 5.02 12.01
C GLY A 341 -26.13 6.48 12.19
N VAL A 342 -25.72 7.32 11.25
CA VAL A 342 -26.04 8.75 11.25
C VAL A 342 -27.42 8.95 10.58
N PRO A 343 -28.36 9.74 11.16
CA PRO A 343 -29.60 10.08 10.50
C PRO A 343 -29.39 10.64 9.09
N ALA A 344 -30.31 10.35 8.17
CA ALA A 344 -30.19 10.73 6.77
C ALA A 344 -29.89 12.24 6.58
N ASN A 345 -30.52 13.08 7.38
CA ASN A 345 -30.33 14.55 7.36
C ASN A 345 -28.97 15.03 7.90
N ALA A 346 -28.20 14.19 8.60
CA ALA A 346 -26.88 14.51 9.14
C ALA A 346 -25.75 13.76 8.41
N PHE A 347 -26.08 12.86 7.49
CA PHE A 347 -25.12 12.00 6.80
C PHE A 347 -24.11 12.81 5.97
N ASP A 348 -24.59 13.72 5.14
CA ASP A 348 -23.73 14.54 4.30
C ASP A 348 -22.81 15.45 5.14
N ALA A 349 -23.33 15.99 6.25
CA ALA A 349 -22.51 16.80 7.16
C ALA A 349 -21.43 15.98 7.89
N ALA A 350 -21.71 14.71 8.21
CA ALA A 350 -20.73 13.80 8.78
C ALA A 350 -19.61 13.48 7.78
N LEU A 351 -19.97 13.17 6.54
CA LEU A 351 -19.01 12.92 5.47
C LEU A 351 -18.19 14.16 5.12
N SER A 352 -18.80 15.35 5.08
CA SER A 352 -18.08 16.60 4.80
C SER A 352 -17.03 16.92 5.87
N ARG A 353 -17.33 16.68 7.15
CA ARG A 353 -16.34 16.84 8.23
C ARG A 353 -15.19 15.84 8.11
N TRP A 354 -15.50 14.58 7.83
CA TRP A 354 -14.48 13.55 7.57
C TRP A 354 -13.60 13.93 6.38
N GLU A 355 -14.23 14.28 5.26
CA GLU A 355 -13.56 14.68 4.02
C GLU A 355 -12.56 15.82 4.23
N ALA A 356 -12.98 16.89 4.91
CA ALA A 356 -12.13 18.05 5.16
C ALA A 356 -10.83 17.68 5.88
N VAL A 357 -10.91 16.81 6.90
CA VAL A 357 -9.73 16.30 7.62
C VAL A 357 -8.84 15.45 6.72
N GLN A 358 -9.45 14.54 5.93
CA GLN A 358 -8.70 13.60 5.10
C GLN A 358 -8.03 14.30 3.90
N LEU A 359 -8.68 15.30 3.31
CA LEU A 359 -8.08 16.11 2.25
C LEU A 359 -6.87 16.90 2.76
N ALA A 360 -6.98 17.55 3.93
CA ALA A 360 -5.86 18.28 4.52
C ALA A 360 -4.65 17.38 4.82
N THR A 361 -4.91 16.20 5.39
CA THR A 361 -3.87 15.18 5.65
C THR A 361 -3.23 14.70 4.35
N SER A 362 -4.04 14.41 3.33
CA SER A 362 -3.58 13.93 2.02
C SER A 362 -2.72 14.98 1.32
N ALA A 363 -3.11 16.26 1.36
CA ALA A 363 -2.33 17.37 0.79
C ALA A 363 -0.95 17.47 1.45
N SER A 364 -0.89 17.49 2.78
CA SER A 364 0.37 17.58 3.54
C SER A 364 1.30 16.39 3.24
N LEU A 365 0.76 15.16 3.18
CA LEU A 365 1.55 13.97 2.85
C LEU A 365 2.02 13.98 1.39
N SER A 366 1.21 14.47 0.46
CA SER A 366 1.58 14.62 -0.95
C SER A 366 2.73 15.62 -1.12
N GLU A 367 2.61 16.80 -0.54
CA GLU A 367 3.66 17.83 -0.56
C GLU A 367 4.98 17.33 0.04
N LEU A 368 4.92 16.67 1.20
CA LEU A 368 6.08 16.06 1.82
C LEU A 368 6.72 15.00 0.90
N GLY A 369 5.90 14.11 0.32
CA GLY A 369 6.37 13.06 -0.58
C GLY A 369 7.01 13.63 -1.84
N ILE A 370 6.45 14.68 -2.44
CA ILE A 370 6.99 15.38 -3.60
C ILE A 370 8.34 16.05 -3.26
N SER A 371 8.40 16.76 -2.12
CA SER A 371 9.64 17.40 -1.65
C SER A 371 10.76 16.39 -1.40
N LEU A 372 10.45 15.27 -0.71
CA LEU A 372 11.40 14.19 -0.47
C LEU A 372 11.88 13.57 -1.79
N GLY A 373 10.95 13.27 -2.69
CA GLY A 373 11.28 12.72 -4.01
C GLY A 373 12.14 13.64 -4.85
N ALA A 374 11.87 14.96 -4.82
CA ALA A 374 12.69 15.94 -5.53
C ALA A 374 14.14 15.94 -5.01
N ARG A 375 14.33 15.93 -3.69
CA ARG A 375 15.67 15.82 -3.08
C ARG A 375 16.39 14.53 -3.46
N ILE A 376 15.70 13.38 -3.37
CA ILE A 376 16.26 12.07 -3.71
C ILE A 376 16.70 12.01 -5.19
N MET A 377 15.92 12.63 -6.07
CA MET A 377 16.18 12.63 -7.50
C MET A 377 17.07 13.79 -7.97
N GLY A 378 17.64 14.58 -7.03
CA GLY A 378 18.52 15.72 -7.39
C GLY A 378 17.79 16.83 -8.15
N ARG A 379 16.49 17.02 -7.90
CA ARG A 379 15.71 18.19 -8.33
C ARG A 379 15.48 19.05 -7.09
N ALA A 380 16.35 19.98 -6.85
CA ALA A 380 16.14 21.02 -5.85
C ALA A 380 15.21 22.10 -6.41
#